data_d70871a8c52e1a364759702b96341d88
#
_entry.id   d70871a8c52e1a364759702b96341d88
#
_cell.length_a   1.000
_cell.length_b   1.000
_cell.length_c   1.000
_cell.angle_alpha   90.00
_cell.angle_beta   90.00
_cell.angle_gamma   90.00
#
_symmetry.space_group_name_H-M   'P 1'
#
loop_
_entity.id
_entity.type
_entity.pdbx_description
1 polymer ?
#
loop_
_entity_poly.entity_id
_entity_poly.type
_entity_poly.pdbx_seq_one_letter_code
_entity_poly.pdbx_strand_id
1 'polypeptide(L)'
;MDANLLITLQNYGLSEKEARVYLTVLELGTSIASTIARRAELNRVTVYTILEDLKRDGIVNETTKETIKYYSVISPDILLKQLEQKYESFKEKVPELLALAEKFGNKIRVQFFE
;
A
#
# COMPACT_ATOMS: atom_id res chain seq x y z
N MET A 1 -9.85 -15.86 1.38
CA MET A 1 -9.05 -14.85 0.69
C MET A 1 -7.77 -15.49 0.20
N ASP A 2 -7.33 -15.14 -0.97
CA ASP A 2 -6.18 -15.77 -1.61
C ASP A 2 -4.87 -15.41 -0.88
N ALA A 3 -4.23 -16.40 -0.28
CA ALA A 3 -3.01 -16.20 0.50
C ALA A 3 -1.84 -15.71 -0.35
N ASN A 4 -1.76 -16.12 -1.61
CA ASN A 4 -0.69 -15.70 -2.50
C ASN A 4 -0.84 -14.22 -2.87
N LEU A 5 -2.05 -13.77 -3.09
CA LEU A 5 -2.31 -12.36 -3.39
C LEU A 5 -2.04 -11.48 -2.17
N LEU A 6 -2.38 -11.95 -0.97
CA LEU A 6 -2.05 -11.25 0.28
C LEU A 6 -0.54 -11.06 0.41
N ILE A 7 0.23 -12.13 0.20
CA ILE A 7 1.69 -12.09 0.28
C ILE A 7 2.25 -11.11 -0.76
N THR A 8 1.74 -11.15 -1.98
CA THR A 8 2.16 -10.25 -3.04
C THR A 8 1.97 -8.79 -2.65
N LEU A 9 0.81 -8.46 -2.07
CA LEU A 9 0.53 -7.11 -1.63
C LEU A 9 1.38 -6.70 -0.42
N GLN A 10 1.70 -7.64 0.46
CA GLN A 10 2.61 -7.37 1.56
C GLN A 10 4.03 -7.10 1.05
N ASN A 11 4.46 -7.83 0.04
CA ASN A 11 5.76 -7.58 -0.60
C ASN A 11 5.79 -6.22 -1.30
N TYR A 12 4.65 -5.76 -1.79
CA TYR A 12 4.52 -4.41 -2.32
C TYR A 12 4.78 -3.35 -1.25
N GLY A 13 4.40 -3.62 -0.01
CA GLY A 13 4.60 -2.71 1.12
C GLY A 13 3.36 -2.50 1.99
N LEU A 14 2.28 -3.22 1.73
CA LEU A 14 1.09 -3.14 2.56
C LEU A 14 1.22 -4.05 3.77
N SER A 15 0.63 -3.65 4.89
CA SER A 15 0.50 -4.56 6.03
C SER A 15 -0.48 -5.68 5.67
N GLU A 16 -0.51 -6.74 6.48
CA GLU A 16 -1.45 -7.84 6.25
C GLU A 16 -2.90 -7.34 6.22
N LYS A 17 -3.26 -6.48 7.17
CA LYS A 17 -4.62 -5.93 7.24
C LYS A 17 -4.92 -4.98 6.10
N GLU A 18 -3.96 -4.15 5.70
CA GLU A 18 -4.11 -3.28 4.53
C GLU A 18 -4.31 -4.10 3.26
N ALA A 19 -3.56 -5.18 3.10
CA ALA A 19 -3.70 -6.08 1.96
C ALA A 19 -5.10 -6.71 1.93
N ARG A 20 -5.62 -7.12 3.08
CA ARG A 20 -6.97 -7.68 3.18
C ARG A 20 -8.03 -6.66 2.78
N VAL A 21 -7.89 -5.42 3.23
CA VAL A 21 -8.82 -4.36 2.86
C VAL A 21 -8.75 -4.09 1.36
N TYR A 22 -7.56 -3.98 0.81
CA TYR A 22 -7.39 -3.76 -0.63
C TYR A 22 -8.07 -4.86 -1.45
N LEU A 23 -7.80 -6.13 -1.13
CA LEU A 23 -8.40 -7.26 -1.85
C LEU A 23 -9.92 -7.29 -1.72
N THR A 24 -10.42 -7.00 -0.52
CA THR A 24 -11.85 -6.98 -0.28
C THR A 24 -12.55 -5.93 -1.16
N VAL A 25 -12.01 -4.72 -1.20
CA VAL A 25 -12.59 -3.65 -2.01
C VAL A 25 -12.42 -3.93 -3.49
N LEU A 26 -11.30 -4.53 -3.89
CA LEU A 26 -11.09 -4.92 -5.28
C LEU A 26 -12.16 -5.92 -5.75
N GLU A 27 -12.53 -6.88 -4.90
CA GLU A 27 -13.58 -7.84 -5.20
C GLU A 27 -14.97 -7.21 -5.21
N LEU A 28 -15.27 -6.39 -4.21
CA LEU A 28 -16.60 -5.81 -4.03
C LEU A 28 -16.90 -4.67 -5.00
N GLY A 29 -15.86 -3.95 -5.41
CA GLY A 29 -16.05 -2.66 -6.03
C GLY A 29 -16.31 -1.59 -4.97
N THR A 30 -16.85 -0.44 -5.38
CA THR A 30 -17.14 0.68 -4.49
C THR A 30 -18.08 0.25 -3.36
N SER A 31 -17.66 0.48 -2.13
CA SER A 31 -18.39 -0.04 -0.95
C SER A 31 -18.26 0.90 0.24
N ILE A 32 -19.17 0.74 1.20
CA ILE A 32 -19.11 1.45 2.47
C ILE A 32 -18.25 0.68 3.46
N ALA A 33 -17.71 1.39 4.46
CA ALA A 33 -16.77 0.80 5.42
C ALA A 33 -17.32 -0.40 6.18
N SER A 34 -18.61 -0.39 6.55
CA SER A 34 -19.22 -1.50 7.28
C SER A 34 -19.23 -2.78 6.46
N THR A 35 -19.49 -2.69 5.16
CA THR A 35 -19.48 -3.84 4.26
C THR A 35 -18.06 -4.37 4.11
N ILE A 36 -17.11 -3.47 3.95
CA ILE A 36 -15.69 -3.84 3.84
C ILE A 36 -15.22 -4.57 5.10
N ALA A 37 -15.55 -4.03 6.28
CA ALA A 37 -15.17 -4.61 7.55
C ALA A 37 -15.71 -6.02 7.71
N ARG A 38 -16.98 -6.22 7.39
CA ARG A 38 -17.62 -7.54 7.48
C ARG A 38 -16.96 -8.55 6.55
N ARG A 39 -16.73 -8.18 5.30
CA ARG A 39 -16.13 -9.09 4.31
C ARG A 39 -14.66 -9.36 4.60
N ALA A 40 -13.93 -8.38 5.08
CA ALA A 40 -12.52 -8.54 5.43
C ALA A 40 -12.33 -9.19 6.80
N GLU A 41 -13.40 -9.39 7.55
CA GLU A 41 -13.36 -9.93 8.92
C GLU A 41 -12.46 -9.10 9.83
N LEU A 42 -12.61 -7.79 9.74
CA LEU A 42 -11.87 -6.83 10.55
C LEU A 42 -12.81 -5.94 11.33
N ASN A 43 -12.30 -5.42 12.43
CA ASN A 43 -13.02 -4.45 13.23
C ASN A 43 -13.28 -3.18 12.42
N ARG A 44 -14.46 -2.61 12.57
CA ARG A 44 -14.88 -1.42 11.82
C ARG A 44 -13.96 -0.22 12.04
N VAL A 45 -13.54 -0.02 13.29
CA VAL A 45 -12.61 1.09 13.61
C VAL A 45 -11.28 0.89 12.92
N THR A 46 -10.77 -0.35 12.92
CA THR A 46 -9.54 -0.70 12.22
C THR A 46 -9.65 -0.42 10.72
N VAL A 47 -10.79 -0.77 10.12
CA VAL A 47 -11.03 -0.54 8.69
C VAL A 47 -11.02 0.95 8.37
N TYR A 48 -11.65 1.79 9.20
CA TYR A 48 -11.61 3.24 8.99
C TYR A 48 -10.18 3.78 9.00
N THR A 49 -9.38 3.33 9.97
CA THR A 49 -7.98 3.75 10.05
C THR A 49 -7.20 3.33 8.81
N ILE A 50 -7.39 2.08 8.38
CA ILE A 50 -6.73 1.56 7.18
C ILE A 50 -7.14 2.33 5.94
N LEU A 51 -8.42 2.59 5.78
CA LEU A 51 -8.92 3.33 4.62
C LEU A 51 -8.33 4.75 4.57
N GLU A 52 -8.21 5.41 5.72
CA GLU A 52 -7.58 6.73 5.78
C GLU A 52 -6.09 6.67 5.41
N ASP A 53 -5.37 5.65 5.90
CA ASP A 53 -3.96 5.47 5.58
C ASP A 53 -3.77 5.20 4.09
N LEU A 54 -4.57 4.31 3.51
CA LEU A 54 -4.50 3.99 2.09
C LEU A 54 -4.94 5.16 1.21
N LYS A 55 -5.88 5.96 1.68
CA LYS A 55 -6.30 7.17 0.99
C LYS A 55 -5.15 8.18 0.94
N ARG A 56 -4.45 8.38 2.05
CA ARG A 56 -3.28 9.25 2.10
C ARG A 56 -2.20 8.78 1.13
N ASP A 57 -2.04 7.47 0.98
CA ASP A 57 -1.03 6.87 0.09
C ASP A 57 -1.50 6.82 -1.38
N GLY A 58 -2.70 7.33 -1.67
CA GLY A 58 -3.21 7.35 -3.02
C GLY A 58 -3.72 6.00 -3.55
N ILE A 59 -3.98 5.06 -2.67
CA ILE A 59 -4.42 3.70 -3.04
C ILE A 59 -5.95 3.59 -2.97
N VAL A 60 -6.57 4.36 -2.08
CA VAL A 60 -8.01 4.37 -1.88
C VAL A 60 -8.58 5.72 -2.28
N ASN A 61 -9.72 5.70 -2.95
CA ASN A 61 -10.52 6.88 -3.28
C ASN A 61 -11.78 6.89 -2.44
N GLU A 62 -12.17 8.06 -1.97
CA GLU A 62 -13.37 8.26 -1.17
C GLU A 62 -14.33 9.17 -1.92
N THR A 63 -15.59 8.79 -1.96
CA THR A 63 -16.67 9.59 -2.54
C THR A 63 -17.80 9.66 -1.53
N THR A 64 -18.37 10.85 -1.33
CA THR A 64 -19.49 11.01 -0.41
C THR A 64 -20.77 11.25 -1.21
N LYS A 65 -21.81 10.47 -0.92
CA LYS A 65 -23.16 10.64 -1.47
C LYS A 65 -24.15 10.66 -0.31
N GLU A 66 -24.91 11.73 -0.20
CA GLU A 66 -25.95 11.88 0.84
C GLU A 66 -25.41 11.54 2.23
N THR A 67 -24.26 12.11 2.58
CA THR A 67 -23.58 11.92 3.86
C THR A 67 -22.93 10.54 4.06
N ILE A 68 -23.09 9.62 3.11
CA ILE A 68 -22.50 8.29 3.19
C ILE A 68 -21.19 8.26 2.40
N LYS A 69 -20.14 7.73 3.04
CA LYS A 69 -18.83 7.61 2.41
C LYS A 69 -18.69 6.26 1.72
N TYR A 70 -18.31 6.31 0.46
CA TYR A 70 -18.02 5.13 -0.36
C TYR A 70 -16.54 5.11 -0.69
N TYR A 71 -15.97 3.92 -0.68
CA TYR A 71 -14.54 3.72 -0.93
C TYR A 71 -14.33 2.79 -2.11
N SER A 72 -13.33 3.12 -2.91
CA SER A 72 -12.86 2.25 -4.00
C SER A 72 -11.34 2.21 -3.96
N VAL A 73 -10.74 1.23 -4.62
CA VAL A 73 -9.29 1.11 -4.69
C VAL A 73 -8.82 1.34 -6.12
N ILE A 74 -7.58 1.82 -6.26
CA ILE A 74 -6.97 1.94 -7.57
C ILE A 74 -6.70 0.54 -8.12
N SER A 75 -6.71 0.43 -9.44
CA SER A 75 -6.48 -0.87 -10.10
C SER A 75 -5.04 -1.35 -9.89
N PRO A 76 -4.80 -2.67 -9.97
CA PRO A 76 -3.46 -3.22 -9.79
C PRO A 76 -2.41 -2.67 -10.76
N ASP A 77 -2.78 -2.33 -11.97
CA ASP A 77 -1.85 -1.74 -12.92
C ASP A 77 -1.42 -0.33 -12.52
N ILE A 78 -2.26 0.41 -11.82
CA ILE A 78 -1.88 1.71 -11.26
C ILE A 78 -0.94 1.52 -10.07
N LEU A 79 -1.19 0.50 -9.23
CA LEU A 79 -0.24 0.13 -8.18
C LEU A 79 1.14 -0.16 -8.77
N LEU A 80 1.17 -0.89 -9.88
CA LEU A 80 2.43 -1.19 -10.56
C LEU A 80 3.15 0.08 -11.01
N LYS A 81 2.42 1.01 -11.59
CA LYS A 81 3.00 2.30 -12.02
C LYS A 81 3.56 3.09 -10.84
N GLN A 82 2.86 3.11 -9.72
CA GLN A 82 3.34 3.77 -8.50
C GLN A 82 4.62 3.12 -7.99
N LEU A 83 4.70 1.80 -8.05
CA LEU A 83 5.90 1.07 -7.65
C LEU A 83 7.08 1.39 -8.57
N GLU A 84 6.84 1.44 -9.87
CA GLU A 84 7.87 1.82 -10.83
C GLU A 84 8.41 3.23 -10.55
N GLN A 85 7.53 4.18 -10.24
CA GLN A 85 7.93 5.55 -9.90
C GLN A 85 8.76 5.59 -8.62
N LYS A 86 8.38 4.83 -7.62
CA LYS A 86 9.13 4.71 -6.37
C LYS A 86 10.53 4.14 -6.62
N TYR A 87 10.59 3.12 -7.46
CA TYR A 87 11.85 2.51 -7.85
C TYR A 87 12.77 3.52 -8.53
N GLU A 88 12.26 4.22 -9.53
CA GLU A 88 13.06 5.20 -10.27
C GLU A 88 13.52 6.35 -9.38
N SER A 89 12.65 6.87 -8.52
CA SER A 89 13.02 7.95 -7.60
C SER A 89 14.10 7.53 -6.63
N PHE A 90 14.00 6.32 -6.10
CA PHE A 90 15.01 5.79 -5.19
C PHE A 90 16.33 5.55 -5.91
N LYS A 91 16.26 4.97 -7.09
CA LYS A 91 17.44 4.69 -7.92
C LYS A 91 18.25 5.95 -8.20
N GLU A 92 17.58 7.06 -8.46
CA GLU A 92 18.24 8.34 -8.71
C GLU A 92 19.03 8.83 -7.50
N LYS A 93 18.57 8.50 -6.30
CA LYS A 93 19.17 8.98 -5.05
C LYS A 93 20.25 8.05 -4.48
N VAL A 94 20.38 6.85 -5.01
CA VAL A 94 21.37 5.89 -4.52
C VAL A 94 22.80 6.47 -4.52
N PRO A 95 23.28 7.15 -5.57
CA PRO A 95 24.61 7.74 -5.52
C PRO A 95 24.81 8.75 -4.39
N GLU A 96 23.80 9.57 -4.12
CA GLU A 96 23.86 10.55 -3.03
C GLU A 96 23.90 9.86 -1.67
N LEU A 97 23.11 8.79 -1.50
CA LEU A 97 23.11 8.01 -0.27
C LEU A 97 24.44 7.33 -0.03
N LEU A 98 25.04 6.80 -1.08
CA LEU A 98 26.37 6.18 -1.00
C LEU A 98 27.44 7.21 -0.63
N ALA A 99 27.39 8.38 -1.27
CA ALA A 99 28.32 9.48 -0.97
C ALA A 99 28.18 9.95 0.48
N LEU A 100 26.96 10.01 0.98
CA LEU A 100 26.71 10.37 2.38
C LEU A 100 27.34 9.37 3.34
N ALA A 101 27.20 8.08 3.07
CA ALA A 101 27.80 7.04 3.89
C ALA A 101 29.32 7.15 3.92
N GLU A 102 29.96 7.41 2.79
CA GLU A 102 31.40 7.59 2.70
C GLU A 102 31.87 8.85 3.42
N LYS A 103 31.14 9.95 3.25
CA LYS A 103 31.51 11.24 3.83
C LYS A 103 31.65 11.21 5.35
N PHE A 104 30.83 10.41 6.02
CA PHE A 104 30.86 10.30 7.47
C PHE A 104 31.67 9.10 7.97
N GLY A 105 32.52 8.51 7.12
CA GLY A 105 33.39 7.42 7.49
C GLY A 105 32.68 6.08 7.72
N ASN A 106 31.41 5.99 7.37
CA ASN A 106 30.67 4.74 7.45
C ASN A 106 31.01 3.89 6.24
N LYS A 107 31.80 2.86 6.46
CA LYS A 107 32.09 1.93 5.39
C LYS A 107 30.92 0.98 5.26
N ILE A 108 30.28 1.03 4.10
CA ILE A 108 29.26 0.08 3.76
C ILE A 108 29.95 -1.25 3.50
N ARG A 109 29.63 -2.24 4.33
CA ARG A 109 30.10 -3.59 4.04
C ARG A 109 29.32 -4.10 2.86
N VAL A 110 30.04 -4.43 1.85
CA VAL A 110 29.42 -5.07 0.69
C VAL A 110 29.03 -6.45 1.11
N GLN A 111 27.74 -6.65 1.27
CA GLN A 111 27.18 -7.97 1.42
C GLN A 111 26.64 -8.37 0.06
N PHE A 112 27.11 -9.48 -0.41
CA PHE A 112 26.63 -9.98 -1.68
C PHE A 112 25.35 -10.74 -1.42
N PHE A 113 24.27 -10.17 -1.85
CA PHE A 113 22.99 -10.86 -1.90
C PHE A 113 22.85 -11.41 -3.31
N GLU A 114 22.93 -12.67 -3.40
CA GLU A 114 22.72 -13.34 -4.66
C GLU A 114 21.46 -14.15 -4.67
#